data_71b74535ec1c7e2946b421e57b60d3e3
#
_entry.id   71b74535ec1c7e2946b421e57b60d3e3
#
_cell.length_a   1.000
_cell.length_b   1.000
_cell.length_c   1.000
_cell.angle_alpha   90.00
_cell.angle_beta   90.00
_cell.angle_gamma   90.00
#
_symmetry.space_group_name_H-M   'P 1'
#
loop_
_entity.id
_entity.type
_entity.pdbx_description
1 polymer ?
#
loop_
_entity_poly.entity_id
_entity_poly.type
_entity_poly.pdbx_seq_one_letter_code
_entity_poly.pdbx_strand_id
1 'polypeptide(L)'
;MLERFHVPTDKAIFIKPDDIKKVVYELFLKLGLSSEHAENISDVLTYADRRGIDSHGVSNMLRMYVKSFTEAKDEKAGSGLKIDPDWKIVRDYGAITTIDGDGGLGCAIAPYAMKEAIKKAKKFGIGSVTLFNSGHFGAAAYYANMAVEEDMIGLATTGGGVGVVPTFSSEKLVGLNPLAFGVPTKDNPPFIFDASMSSVAGNKIELAKRLGVDVMPGWISDKDGVPIMEDSQIPAYDNPNDKPGILPLGGTREIGSHKGFGLAVILEILCGGLSNNGLGPFRKKNTAHHFTVYSIEAFGDLDEF
;
A
#
# COMPACT_ATOMS: atom_id res chain seq x y z
N MET A 1 11.38 12.98 8.23
CA MET A 1 11.70 12.78 6.79
C MET A 1 13.18 13.03 6.59
N LEU A 2 13.82 12.35 5.64
CA LEU A 2 15.21 12.61 5.30
C LEU A 2 15.33 14.01 4.69
N GLU A 3 16.33 14.79 5.12
CA GLU A 3 16.49 16.19 4.76
C GLU A 3 16.49 16.42 3.23
N ARG A 4 17.14 15.53 2.47
CA ARG A 4 17.22 15.60 1.01
C ARG A 4 15.87 15.53 0.28
N PHE A 5 14.80 15.11 0.95
CA PHE A 5 13.46 15.05 0.39
C PHE A 5 12.54 16.16 0.89
N HIS A 6 13.04 17.06 1.72
CA HIS A 6 12.25 18.21 2.17
C HIS A 6 12.10 19.22 1.05
N VAL A 7 10.89 19.72 0.90
CA VAL A 7 10.65 20.91 0.08
C VAL A 7 11.18 22.13 0.84
N PRO A 8 12.08 22.93 0.25
CA PRO A 8 12.54 24.17 0.91
C PRO A 8 11.37 25.05 1.33
N THR A 9 11.44 25.64 2.51
CA THR A 9 10.33 26.40 3.10
C THR A 9 9.89 27.57 2.22
N ASP A 10 10.83 28.20 1.51
CA ASP A 10 10.57 29.29 0.57
C ASP A 10 9.86 28.85 -0.72
N LYS A 11 9.83 27.54 -1.00
CA LYS A 11 9.15 26.92 -2.15
C LYS A 11 7.91 26.11 -1.74
N ALA A 12 7.70 25.93 -0.42
CA ALA A 12 6.59 25.14 0.09
C ALA A 12 5.26 25.88 -0.07
N ILE A 13 4.25 25.17 -0.58
CA ILE A 13 2.87 25.65 -0.63
C ILE A 13 2.08 24.89 0.40
N PHE A 14 1.54 25.59 1.39
CA PHE A 14 0.71 24.99 2.44
C PHE A 14 -0.76 25.06 2.03
N ILE A 15 -1.42 23.91 2.00
CA ILE A 15 -2.83 23.80 1.66
C ILE A 15 -3.57 23.22 2.87
N LYS A 16 -4.78 23.74 3.17
CA LYS A 16 -5.61 23.17 4.24
C LYS A 16 -6.02 21.74 3.86
N PRO A 17 -5.94 20.77 4.77
CA PRO A 17 -6.28 19.38 4.48
C PRO A 17 -7.68 19.20 3.90
N ASP A 18 -8.67 19.95 4.38
CA ASP A 18 -10.05 19.83 3.90
C ASP A 18 -10.23 20.42 2.49
N ASP A 19 -9.48 21.47 2.13
CA ASP A 19 -9.53 22.02 0.78
C ASP A 19 -8.94 21.04 -0.24
N ILE A 20 -7.80 20.41 0.07
CA ILE A 20 -7.20 19.42 -0.83
C ILE A 20 -8.06 18.15 -0.92
N LYS A 21 -8.66 17.69 0.19
CA LYS A 21 -9.60 16.57 0.19
C LYS A 21 -10.78 16.85 -0.76
N LYS A 22 -11.39 18.04 -0.66
CA LYS A 22 -12.49 18.44 -1.53
C LYS A 22 -12.10 18.43 -3.00
N VAL A 23 -10.94 18.99 -3.35
CA VAL A 23 -10.44 19.00 -4.75
C VAL A 23 -10.24 17.58 -5.28
N VAL A 24 -9.64 16.70 -4.48
CA VAL A 24 -9.43 15.29 -4.85
C VAL A 24 -10.76 14.58 -5.06
N TYR A 25 -11.71 14.74 -4.15
CA TYR A 25 -13.06 14.19 -4.25
C TYR A 25 -13.77 14.63 -5.53
N GLU A 26 -13.83 15.94 -5.79
CA GLU A 26 -14.48 16.48 -6.99
C GLU A 26 -13.81 16.01 -8.30
N LEU A 27 -12.50 15.83 -8.27
CA LEU A 27 -11.76 15.31 -9.42
C LEU A 27 -12.19 13.88 -9.76
N PHE A 28 -12.28 13.01 -8.75
CA PHE A 28 -12.69 11.61 -8.97
C PHE A 28 -14.16 11.49 -9.38
N LEU A 29 -15.05 12.36 -8.88
CA LEU A 29 -16.41 12.47 -9.38
C LEU A 29 -16.44 12.82 -10.87
N LYS A 30 -15.63 13.80 -11.31
CA LYS A 30 -15.53 14.19 -12.72
C LYS A 30 -14.95 13.08 -13.61
N LEU A 31 -14.14 12.20 -13.05
CA LEU A 31 -13.65 11.00 -13.75
C LEU A 31 -14.75 9.93 -13.90
N GLY A 32 -15.87 10.07 -13.21
CA GLY A 32 -17.04 9.18 -13.31
C GLY A 32 -17.12 8.13 -12.19
N LEU A 33 -16.34 8.26 -11.10
CA LEU A 33 -16.47 7.38 -9.95
C LEU A 33 -17.75 7.73 -9.16
N SER A 34 -18.26 6.75 -8.41
CA SER A 34 -19.33 7.00 -7.44
C SER A 34 -18.88 7.94 -6.32
N SER A 35 -19.84 8.62 -5.68
CA SER A 35 -19.56 9.49 -4.52
C SER A 35 -18.78 8.77 -3.41
N GLU A 36 -19.17 7.53 -3.11
CA GLU A 36 -18.53 6.74 -2.07
C GLU A 36 -17.10 6.33 -2.43
N HIS A 37 -16.83 5.93 -3.66
CA HIS A 37 -15.49 5.62 -4.14
C HIS A 37 -14.58 6.87 -4.15
N ALA A 38 -15.10 8.01 -4.61
CA ALA A 38 -14.38 9.28 -4.61
C ALA A 38 -14.02 9.74 -3.18
N GLU A 39 -14.95 9.57 -2.21
CA GLU A 39 -14.71 9.84 -0.80
C GLU A 39 -13.62 8.94 -0.22
N ASN A 40 -13.73 7.63 -0.40
CA ASN A 40 -12.74 6.67 0.07
C ASN A 40 -11.32 7.01 -0.44
N ILE A 41 -11.19 7.34 -1.73
CA ILE A 41 -9.88 7.70 -2.31
C ILE A 41 -9.35 9.00 -1.71
N SER A 42 -10.21 10.01 -1.57
CA SER A 42 -9.80 11.30 -1.02
C SER A 42 -9.38 11.18 0.45
N ASP A 43 -10.07 10.34 1.25
CA ASP A 43 -9.72 10.06 2.62
C ASP A 43 -8.35 9.38 2.74
N VAL A 44 -8.11 8.33 1.98
CA VAL A 44 -6.83 7.59 1.99
C VAL A 44 -5.67 8.52 1.65
N LEU A 45 -5.80 9.34 0.59
CA LEU A 45 -4.73 10.24 0.16
C LEU A 45 -4.45 11.35 1.17
N THR A 46 -5.49 11.98 1.70
CA THR A 46 -5.32 13.06 2.69
C THR A 46 -4.90 12.54 4.06
N TYR A 47 -5.28 11.31 4.42
CA TYR A 47 -4.72 10.64 5.60
C TYR A 47 -3.19 10.53 5.53
N ALA A 48 -2.67 10.14 4.37
CA ALA A 48 -1.23 10.05 4.15
C ALA A 48 -0.55 11.43 4.26
N ASP A 49 -1.10 12.47 3.63
CA ASP A 49 -0.56 13.83 3.70
C ASP A 49 -0.55 14.37 5.14
N ARG A 50 -1.65 14.22 5.89
CA ARG A 50 -1.76 14.66 7.30
C ARG A 50 -0.73 14.00 8.24
N ARG A 51 -0.16 12.87 7.84
CA ARG A 51 0.83 12.09 8.62
C ARG A 51 2.24 12.18 8.05
N GLY A 52 2.47 12.99 7.02
CA GLY A 52 3.78 13.12 6.39
C GLY A 52 4.24 11.86 5.65
N ILE A 53 3.30 11.04 5.18
CA ILE A 53 3.57 9.87 4.34
C ILE A 53 3.61 10.31 2.88
N ASP A 54 4.59 11.14 2.52
CA ASP A 54 4.67 11.80 1.20
C ASP A 54 4.69 10.83 0.01
N SER A 55 5.18 9.62 0.23
CA SER A 55 5.21 8.58 -0.80
C SER A 55 3.81 8.14 -1.25
N HIS A 56 2.78 8.36 -0.42
CA HIS A 56 1.41 7.88 -0.64
C HIS A 56 0.34 8.98 -0.55
N GLY A 57 0.75 10.23 -0.39
CA GLY A 57 -0.14 11.40 -0.39
C GLY A 57 -0.54 11.88 -1.78
N VAL A 58 -1.31 12.95 -1.82
CA VAL A 58 -1.89 13.54 -3.03
C VAL A 58 -0.81 13.87 -4.06
N SER A 59 0.31 14.50 -3.64
CA SER A 59 1.36 14.94 -4.56
C SER A 59 2.02 13.81 -5.37
N ASN A 60 2.10 12.62 -4.80
CA ASN A 60 2.71 11.46 -5.45
C ASN A 60 1.69 10.57 -6.16
N MET A 61 0.52 10.34 -5.53
CA MET A 61 -0.39 9.29 -5.98
C MET A 61 -1.48 9.79 -6.93
N LEU A 62 -1.94 11.04 -6.77
CA LEU A 62 -3.06 11.54 -7.54
C LEU A 62 -2.87 11.40 -9.05
N ARG A 63 -1.70 11.83 -9.55
CA ARG A 63 -1.40 11.74 -10.98
C ARG A 63 -1.40 10.30 -11.50
N MET A 64 -0.86 9.38 -10.71
CA MET A 64 -0.84 7.96 -11.06
C MET A 64 -2.26 7.39 -11.13
N TYR A 65 -3.12 7.71 -10.17
CA TYR A 65 -4.51 7.23 -10.15
C TYR A 65 -5.33 7.85 -11.28
N VAL A 66 -5.21 9.16 -11.51
CA VAL A 66 -5.88 9.82 -12.63
C VAL A 66 -5.48 9.19 -13.96
N LYS A 67 -4.18 8.96 -14.17
CA LYS A 67 -3.68 8.28 -15.37
C LYS A 67 -4.27 6.88 -15.51
N SER A 68 -4.29 6.09 -14.45
CA SER A 68 -4.86 4.73 -14.48
C SER A 68 -6.34 4.72 -14.88
N PHE A 69 -7.13 5.69 -14.42
CA PHE A 69 -8.55 5.80 -14.81
C PHE A 69 -8.75 6.37 -16.22
N THR A 70 -7.89 7.25 -16.68
CA THR A 70 -7.96 7.78 -18.06
C THR A 70 -7.53 6.73 -19.07
N GLU A 71 -6.55 5.91 -18.77
CA GLU A 71 -6.12 4.78 -19.59
C GLU A 71 -7.17 3.65 -19.58
N ALA A 72 -7.90 3.45 -18.47
CA ALA A 72 -9.00 2.47 -18.41
C ALA A 72 -10.15 2.79 -19.37
N LYS A 73 -10.34 4.05 -19.75
CA LYS A 73 -11.29 4.48 -20.78
C LYS A 73 -10.83 4.13 -22.19
N ASP A 74 -9.56 3.89 -22.40
CA ASP A 74 -8.99 3.38 -23.65
C ASP A 74 -8.77 1.87 -23.50
N GLU A 75 -9.68 1.07 -24.09
CA GLU A 75 -9.60 -0.40 -24.04
C GLU A 75 -8.26 -0.98 -24.55
N LYS A 76 -7.50 -0.18 -25.31
CA LYS A 76 -6.17 -0.55 -25.81
C LYS A 76 -5.04 -0.31 -24.82
N ALA A 77 -5.24 0.55 -23.82
CA ALA A 77 -4.18 0.93 -22.88
C ALA A 77 -3.97 -0.06 -21.72
N GLY A 78 -4.94 -0.93 -21.43
CA GLY A 78 -4.76 -2.11 -20.56
C GLY A 78 -4.41 -1.82 -19.09
N SER A 79 -4.86 -0.71 -18.50
CA SER A 79 -4.58 -0.40 -17.09
C SER A 79 -5.22 -1.41 -16.10
N GLY A 80 -6.21 -2.15 -16.55
CA GLY A 80 -6.94 -3.14 -15.75
C GLY A 80 -7.78 -2.56 -14.61
N LEU A 81 -7.86 -1.24 -14.45
CA LEU A 81 -8.69 -0.59 -13.44
C LEU A 81 -10.04 -0.18 -14.02
N LYS A 82 -11.11 -0.52 -13.27
CA LYS A 82 -12.48 -0.13 -13.59
C LYS A 82 -12.88 1.12 -12.80
N ILE A 83 -13.60 2.02 -13.46
CA ILE A 83 -14.19 3.21 -12.84
C ILE A 83 -15.36 2.81 -11.94
N ASP A 84 -16.20 1.88 -12.41
CA ASP A 84 -17.37 1.35 -11.71
C ASP A 84 -17.23 -0.17 -11.57
N PRO A 85 -16.47 -0.65 -10.56
CA PRO A 85 -16.29 -2.07 -10.34
C PRO A 85 -17.50 -2.69 -9.65
N ASP A 86 -17.96 -3.82 -10.17
CA ASP A 86 -18.98 -4.70 -9.55
C ASP A 86 -18.30 -5.66 -8.55
N TRP A 87 -17.69 -5.09 -7.52
CA TRP A 87 -17.01 -5.87 -6.50
C TRP A 87 -17.99 -6.71 -5.67
N LYS A 88 -17.57 -7.90 -5.24
CA LYS A 88 -18.46 -8.82 -4.51
C LYS A 88 -17.74 -9.76 -3.57
N ILE A 89 -18.45 -10.17 -2.53
CA ILE A 89 -18.05 -11.26 -1.67
C ILE A 89 -18.19 -12.56 -2.45
N VAL A 90 -17.08 -13.27 -2.65
CA VAL A 90 -17.04 -14.57 -3.36
C VAL A 90 -16.95 -15.75 -2.42
N ARG A 91 -16.56 -15.53 -1.16
CA ARG A 91 -16.59 -16.49 -0.06
C ARG A 91 -16.88 -15.80 1.24
N ASP A 92 -17.72 -16.43 2.07
CA ASP A 92 -18.01 -16.01 3.43
C ASP A 92 -18.06 -17.26 4.33
N TYR A 93 -17.12 -17.36 5.29
CA TYR A 93 -16.99 -18.53 6.16
C TYR A 93 -16.66 -18.10 7.59
N GLY A 94 -17.67 -17.94 8.42
CA GLY A 94 -17.52 -17.52 9.82
C GLY A 94 -16.78 -16.17 9.93
N ALA A 95 -15.61 -16.18 10.53
CA ALA A 95 -14.76 -15.02 10.71
C ALA A 95 -14.00 -14.58 9.43
N ILE A 96 -14.11 -15.33 8.34
CA ILE A 96 -13.28 -15.15 7.12
C ILE A 96 -14.16 -14.75 5.94
N THR A 97 -13.69 -13.78 5.15
CA THR A 97 -14.34 -13.34 3.90
C THR A 97 -13.31 -13.19 2.78
N THR A 98 -13.68 -13.57 1.56
CA THR A 98 -12.90 -13.27 0.35
C THR A 98 -13.73 -12.41 -0.59
N ILE A 99 -13.14 -11.30 -1.07
CA ILE A 99 -13.76 -10.30 -1.94
C ILE A 99 -13.03 -10.28 -3.28
N ASP A 100 -13.77 -10.34 -4.40
CA ASP A 100 -13.27 -9.96 -5.73
C ASP A 100 -13.53 -8.46 -5.91
N GLY A 101 -12.48 -7.67 -6.08
CA GLY A 101 -12.55 -6.22 -6.26
C GLY A 101 -12.87 -5.79 -7.69
N ASP A 102 -13.08 -6.75 -8.60
CA ASP A 102 -13.46 -6.54 -10.01
C ASP A 102 -12.61 -5.49 -10.75
N GLY A 103 -11.33 -5.39 -10.42
CA GLY A 103 -10.43 -4.41 -11.04
C GLY A 103 -10.61 -2.97 -10.53
N GLY A 104 -11.31 -2.75 -9.43
CA GLY A 104 -11.43 -1.43 -8.81
C GLY A 104 -10.12 -0.97 -8.17
N LEU A 105 -9.92 0.35 -8.05
CA LEU A 105 -8.79 0.90 -7.32
C LEU A 105 -8.85 0.49 -5.84
N GLY A 106 -7.74 0.04 -5.28
CA GLY A 106 -7.69 -0.41 -3.89
C GLY A 106 -8.15 0.66 -2.89
N CYS A 107 -7.76 1.92 -3.08
CA CYS A 107 -8.26 3.02 -2.24
C CYS A 107 -9.79 3.16 -2.25
N ALA A 108 -10.46 2.76 -3.33
CA ALA A 108 -11.92 2.81 -3.41
C ALA A 108 -12.58 1.62 -2.70
N ILE A 109 -12.00 0.41 -2.81
CA ILE A 109 -12.64 -0.85 -2.40
C ILE A 109 -12.14 -1.37 -1.05
N ALA A 110 -10.86 -1.18 -0.71
CA ALA A 110 -10.29 -1.72 0.53
C ALA A 110 -10.96 -1.22 1.82
N PRO A 111 -11.52 0.00 1.90
CA PRO A 111 -12.29 0.41 3.08
C PRO A 111 -13.48 -0.52 3.39
N TYR A 112 -14.16 -1.07 2.36
CA TYR A 112 -15.23 -2.05 2.57
C TYR A 112 -14.71 -3.37 3.14
N ALA A 113 -13.55 -3.82 2.65
CA ALA A 113 -12.90 -5.04 3.15
C ALA A 113 -12.52 -4.88 4.62
N MET A 114 -11.96 -3.74 5.02
CA MET A 114 -11.63 -3.47 6.42
C MET A 114 -12.88 -3.35 7.30
N LYS A 115 -13.93 -2.67 6.84
CA LYS A 115 -15.23 -2.61 7.55
C LYS A 115 -15.83 -4.01 7.75
N GLU A 116 -15.72 -4.91 6.75
CA GLU A 116 -16.17 -6.29 6.89
C GLU A 116 -15.31 -7.06 7.91
N ALA A 117 -13.98 -6.86 7.95
CA ALA A 117 -13.10 -7.45 8.95
C ALA A 117 -13.48 -6.98 10.38
N ILE A 118 -13.72 -5.69 10.56
CA ILE A 118 -14.19 -5.11 11.84
C ILE A 118 -15.53 -5.73 12.26
N LYS A 119 -16.51 -5.81 11.36
CA LYS A 119 -17.81 -6.43 11.61
C LYS A 119 -17.68 -7.91 12.03
N LYS A 120 -16.79 -8.67 11.39
CA LYS A 120 -16.48 -10.04 11.76
C LYS A 120 -15.82 -10.13 13.14
N ALA A 121 -14.88 -9.24 13.44
CA ALA A 121 -14.21 -9.19 14.74
C ALA A 121 -15.19 -8.90 15.89
N LYS A 122 -16.13 -7.98 15.70
CA LYS A 122 -17.22 -7.73 16.65
C LYS A 122 -18.07 -8.98 16.94
N LYS A 123 -18.24 -9.84 15.95
CA LYS A 123 -19.08 -11.03 16.08
C LYS A 123 -18.34 -12.27 16.58
N PHE A 124 -17.08 -12.45 16.18
CA PHE A 124 -16.33 -13.70 16.36
C PHE A 124 -15.04 -13.53 17.18
N GLY A 125 -14.73 -12.31 17.63
CA GLY A 125 -13.46 -11.96 18.28
C GLY A 125 -12.31 -11.70 17.32
N ILE A 126 -12.39 -12.21 16.09
CA ILE A 126 -11.45 -11.97 15.01
C ILE A 126 -12.20 -11.85 13.68
N GLY A 127 -11.71 -11.00 12.80
CA GLY A 127 -12.19 -10.91 11.42
C GLY A 127 -11.02 -10.91 10.44
N SER A 128 -11.08 -11.74 9.41
CA SER A 128 -10.02 -11.84 8.40
C SER A 128 -10.62 -11.75 7.00
N VAL A 129 -10.18 -10.77 6.21
CA VAL A 129 -10.70 -10.51 4.88
C VAL A 129 -9.57 -10.43 3.87
N THR A 130 -9.70 -11.18 2.78
CA THR A 130 -8.80 -11.06 1.64
C THR A 130 -9.53 -10.43 0.47
N LEU A 131 -8.97 -9.35 -0.08
CA LEU A 131 -9.47 -8.66 -1.27
C LEU A 131 -8.48 -8.89 -2.41
N PHE A 132 -8.89 -9.49 -3.51
CA PHE A 132 -8.06 -9.69 -4.69
C PHE A 132 -8.65 -8.99 -5.92
N ASN A 133 -7.90 -8.98 -7.03
CA ASN A 133 -8.31 -8.30 -8.26
C ASN A 133 -8.62 -6.81 -8.01
N SER A 134 -7.71 -6.13 -7.31
CA SER A 134 -7.84 -4.75 -6.90
C SER A 134 -6.59 -3.97 -7.26
N GLY A 135 -6.68 -2.65 -7.40
CA GLY A 135 -5.55 -1.76 -7.65
C GLY A 135 -4.79 -1.39 -6.37
N HIS A 136 -3.88 -0.43 -6.50
CA HIS A 136 -3.13 0.12 -5.37
C HIS A 136 -4.06 0.70 -4.29
N PHE A 137 -3.75 0.48 -2.99
CA PHE A 137 -4.64 0.87 -1.89
C PHE A 137 -4.13 2.04 -1.02
N GLY A 138 -3.07 2.75 -1.45
CA GLY A 138 -2.52 3.89 -0.71
C GLY A 138 -1.70 3.49 0.51
N ALA A 139 -1.78 4.29 1.58
CA ALA A 139 -1.10 4.03 2.85
C ALA A 139 -1.81 2.92 3.64
N ALA A 140 -1.10 1.85 3.97
CA ALA A 140 -1.67 0.72 4.69
C ALA A 140 -2.14 1.10 6.12
N ALA A 141 -1.48 2.07 6.74
CA ALA A 141 -1.84 2.61 8.04
C ALA A 141 -3.28 3.14 8.11
N TYR A 142 -3.84 3.65 7.01
CA TYR A 142 -5.23 4.12 6.97
C TYR A 142 -6.20 3.03 7.40
N TYR A 143 -6.02 1.83 6.88
CA TYR A 143 -6.91 0.69 7.18
C TYR A 143 -6.70 0.16 8.59
N ALA A 144 -5.44 0.03 9.03
CA ALA A 144 -5.16 -0.37 10.41
C ALA A 144 -5.78 0.61 11.41
N ASN A 145 -5.74 1.91 11.12
CA ASN A 145 -6.35 2.95 11.94
C ASN A 145 -7.89 2.85 12.00
N MET A 146 -8.57 2.36 10.93
CA MET A 146 -10.02 2.15 10.98
C MET A 146 -10.43 1.16 12.08
N ALA A 147 -9.62 0.14 12.36
CA ALA A 147 -9.89 -0.79 13.46
C ALA A 147 -9.58 -0.14 14.83
N VAL A 148 -8.52 0.68 14.89
CA VAL A 148 -8.16 1.44 16.09
C VAL A 148 -9.28 2.39 16.52
N GLU A 149 -9.97 3.04 15.58
CA GLU A 149 -11.12 3.91 15.83
C GLU A 149 -12.34 3.16 16.39
N GLU A 150 -12.32 1.83 16.37
CA GLU A 150 -13.33 0.92 16.92
C GLU A 150 -12.79 0.13 18.14
N ASP A 151 -11.74 0.65 18.80
CA ASP A 151 -11.06 0.03 19.95
C ASP A 151 -10.56 -1.42 19.68
N MET A 152 -10.10 -1.68 18.45
CA MET A 152 -9.62 -2.98 18.01
C MET A 152 -8.20 -2.91 17.47
N ILE A 153 -7.49 -4.03 17.48
CA ILE A 153 -6.21 -4.14 16.80
C ILE A 153 -6.46 -4.41 15.32
N GLY A 154 -5.86 -3.57 14.46
CA GLY A 154 -5.96 -3.70 13.01
C GLY A 154 -4.65 -4.05 12.33
N LEU A 155 -4.71 -5.00 11.39
CA LEU A 155 -3.63 -5.34 10.47
C LEU A 155 -4.10 -5.14 9.04
N ALA A 156 -3.29 -4.47 8.23
CA ALA A 156 -3.52 -4.32 6.80
C ALA A 156 -2.23 -4.56 6.01
N THR A 157 -2.32 -5.34 4.94
CA THR A 157 -1.17 -5.62 4.07
C THR A 157 -1.59 -5.77 2.62
N THR A 158 -0.65 -5.64 1.71
CA THR A 158 -0.86 -5.88 0.29
C THR A 158 0.28 -6.69 -0.30
N GLY A 159 -0.06 -7.56 -1.25
CA GLY A 159 0.88 -8.24 -2.14
C GLY A 159 0.62 -7.76 -3.56
N GLY A 160 1.52 -6.96 -4.11
CA GLY A 160 1.30 -6.35 -5.43
C GLY A 160 2.57 -5.87 -6.11
N GLY A 161 2.54 -5.97 -7.45
CA GLY A 161 3.70 -5.63 -8.26
C GLY A 161 4.83 -6.66 -8.18
N VAL A 162 5.91 -6.39 -8.88
CA VAL A 162 7.16 -7.13 -8.86
C VAL A 162 8.26 -6.09 -8.92
N GLY A 163 8.90 -5.81 -7.80
CA GLY A 163 9.87 -4.72 -7.68
C GLY A 163 11.09 -5.04 -6.81
N VAL A 164 10.93 -6.01 -5.89
CA VAL A 164 11.97 -6.39 -4.93
C VAL A 164 12.74 -7.60 -5.44
N VAL A 165 14.06 -7.50 -5.40
CA VAL A 165 14.97 -8.60 -5.73
C VAL A 165 15.23 -9.45 -4.46
N PRO A 166 15.11 -10.78 -4.54
CA PRO A 166 15.52 -11.65 -3.44
C PRO A 166 17.01 -11.48 -3.10
N THR A 167 17.38 -11.82 -1.87
CA THR A 167 18.79 -11.88 -1.48
C THR A 167 19.57 -12.82 -2.43
N PHE A 168 20.68 -12.34 -3.00
CA PHE A 168 21.50 -13.00 -4.02
C PHE A 168 20.88 -13.19 -5.40
N SER A 169 19.78 -12.50 -5.71
CA SER A 169 19.15 -12.53 -7.04
C SER A 169 19.35 -11.21 -7.78
N SER A 170 19.32 -11.26 -9.11
CA SER A 170 19.17 -10.08 -9.97
C SER A 170 17.75 -9.91 -10.51
N GLU A 171 16.93 -10.95 -10.43
CA GLU A 171 15.54 -10.91 -10.87
C GLU A 171 14.60 -10.43 -9.77
N LYS A 172 13.69 -9.54 -10.11
CA LYS A 172 12.61 -9.09 -9.21
C LYS A 172 11.57 -10.19 -9.08
N LEU A 173 11.16 -10.51 -7.86
CA LEU A 173 10.25 -11.63 -7.62
C LEU A 173 8.99 -11.26 -6.85
N VAL A 174 9.06 -10.32 -5.91
CA VAL A 174 7.94 -9.94 -5.07
C VAL A 174 7.69 -8.44 -5.11
N GLY A 175 6.52 -8.02 -4.64
CA GLY A 175 6.20 -6.62 -4.43
C GLY A 175 6.94 -6.02 -3.22
N LEU A 176 6.70 -4.73 -2.97
CA LEU A 176 7.21 -4.05 -1.78
C LEU A 176 6.49 -4.50 -0.51
N ASN A 177 5.27 -4.98 -0.67
CA ASN A 177 4.44 -5.66 0.32
C ASN A 177 4.46 -4.98 1.69
N PRO A 178 3.83 -3.79 1.84
CA PRO A 178 3.74 -3.12 3.13
C PRO A 178 2.89 -3.92 4.11
N LEU A 179 3.25 -3.79 5.39
CA LEU A 179 2.47 -4.23 6.54
C LEU A 179 2.17 -3.02 7.41
N ALA A 180 0.91 -2.80 7.73
CA ALA A 180 0.50 -1.89 8.78
C ALA A 180 -0.13 -2.64 9.95
N PHE A 181 0.12 -2.14 11.15
CA PHE A 181 -0.41 -2.65 12.39
C PHE A 181 -0.82 -1.49 13.28
N GLY A 182 -2.07 -1.45 13.71
CA GLY A 182 -2.63 -0.40 14.56
C GLY A 182 -3.14 -0.97 15.87
N VAL A 183 -2.84 -0.29 16.98
CA VAL A 183 -3.26 -0.68 18.33
C VAL A 183 -3.82 0.54 19.04
N PRO A 184 -5.05 0.49 19.59
CA PRO A 184 -5.59 1.56 20.41
C PRO A 184 -4.80 1.68 21.72
N THR A 185 -4.84 2.86 22.31
CA THR A 185 -4.26 3.15 23.65
C THR A 185 -5.23 4.04 24.40
N LYS A 186 -5.28 3.92 25.71
CA LYS A 186 -6.23 4.66 26.55
C LYS A 186 -5.93 6.16 26.59
N ASP A 187 -4.72 6.53 27.00
CA ASP A 187 -4.34 7.91 27.33
C ASP A 187 -3.32 8.53 26.36
N ASN A 188 -2.82 7.75 25.40
CA ASN A 188 -1.80 8.17 24.45
C ASN A 188 -2.35 8.10 23.02
N PRO A 189 -1.67 8.75 22.06
CA PRO A 189 -1.95 8.48 20.65
C PRO A 189 -1.79 7.00 20.32
N PRO A 190 -2.62 6.43 19.43
CA PRO A 190 -2.54 5.01 19.08
C PRO A 190 -1.16 4.64 18.54
N PHE A 191 -0.72 3.41 18.79
CA PHE A 191 0.45 2.88 18.13
C PHE A 191 0.08 2.50 16.69
N ILE A 192 0.74 3.12 15.72
CA ILE A 192 0.57 2.81 14.29
C ILE A 192 1.94 2.50 13.70
N PHE A 193 2.09 1.28 13.22
CA PHE A 193 3.24 0.85 12.41
C PHE A 193 2.80 0.74 10.96
N ASP A 194 3.60 1.25 10.02
CA ASP A 194 3.40 1.06 8.56
C ASP A 194 4.77 1.05 7.87
N ALA A 195 5.14 -0.08 7.32
CA ALA A 195 6.41 -0.23 6.62
C ALA A 195 6.31 -1.23 5.47
N SER A 196 7.01 -0.93 4.36
CA SER A 196 7.22 -1.92 3.30
C SER A 196 8.24 -2.97 3.74
N MET A 197 8.15 -4.18 3.18
CA MET A 197 9.14 -5.24 3.36
C MET A 197 10.33 -5.07 2.42
N SER A 198 10.50 -3.88 1.90
CA SER A 198 11.64 -3.41 1.11
C SER A 198 12.40 -2.31 1.86
N SER A 199 13.64 -2.09 1.51
CA SER A 199 14.49 -1.03 2.12
C SER A 199 13.90 0.37 1.92
N VAL A 200 13.11 0.57 0.87
CA VAL A 200 12.50 1.85 0.51
C VAL A 200 11.18 1.64 -0.23
N ALA A 201 10.25 2.58 -0.08
CA ALA A 201 9.06 2.66 -0.93
C ALA A 201 9.45 3.07 -2.36
N GLY A 202 8.91 2.39 -3.38
CA GLY A 202 9.21 2.70 -4.79
C GLY A 202 8.93 4.16 -5.15
N ASN A 203 7.89 4.76 -4.58
CA ASN A 203 7.56 6.16 -4.80
C ASN A 203 8.62 7.15 -4.24
N LYS A 204 9.46 6.75 -3.28
CA LYS A 204 10.61 7.56 -2.86
C LYS A 204 11.72 7.59 -3.91
N ILE A 205 11.90 6.52 -4.67
CA ILE A 205 12.82 6.49 -5.81
C ILE A 205 12.33 7.45 -6.90
N GLU A 206 11.04 7.43 -7.21
CA GLU A 206 10.46 8.39 -8.16
C GLU A 206 10.52 9.83 -7.63
N LEU A 207 10.42 10.04 -6.33
CA LEU A 207 10.61 11.36 -5.71
C LEU A 207 12.06 11.83 -5.84
N ALA A 208 13.06 10.97 -5.56
CA ALA A 208 14.47 11.27 -5.74
C ALA A 208 14.76 11.72 -7.19
N LYS A 209 14.23 10.97 -8.16
CA LYS A 209 14.33 11.31 -9.58
C LYS A 209 13.75 12.68 -9.91
N ARG A 210 12.57 13.02 -9.39
CA ARG A 210 11.94 14.34 -9.62
C ARG A 210 12.72 15.49 -8.99
N LEU A 211 13.33 15.26 -7.83
CA LEU A 211 14.10 16.28 -7.10
C LEU A 211 15.55 16.37 -7.59
N GLY A 212 16.01 15.42 -8.41
CA GLY A 212 17.40 15.35 -8.85
C GLY A 212 18.39 15.05 -7.72
N VAL A 213 17.96 14.29 -6.72
CA VAL A 213 18.78 13.88 -5.56
C VAL A 213 19.15 12.41 -5.63
N ASP A 214 20.29 12.06 -5.01
CA ASP A 214 20.77 10.69 -4.95
C ASP A 214 19.85 9.80 -4.09
N VAL A 215 19.76 8.53 -4.48
CA VAL A 215 19.19 7.48 -3.63
C VAL A 215 20.20 7.06 -2.56
N MET A 216 19.69 6.57 -1.44
CA MET A 216 20.53 6.20 -0.31
C MET A 216 21.15 4.80 -0.46
N PRO A 217 22.29 4.57 0.20
CA PRO A 217 22.91 3.25 0.28
C PRO A 217 21.94 2.17 0.74
N GLY A 218 21.96 1.01 0.07
CA GLY A 218 21.12 -0.13 0.44
C GLY A 218 19.64 -0.03 0.03
N TRP A 219 19.27 0.93 -0.82
CA TRP A 219 17.91 1.04 -1.34
C TRP A 219 17.68 0.19 -2.58
N ILE A 220 18.66 0.19 -3.48
CA ILE A 220 18.55 -0.45 -4.79
C ILE A 220 19.76 -1.33 -5.10
N SER A 221 19.59 -2.21 -6.07
CA SER A 221 20.66 -2.97 -6.70
C SER A 221 20.97 -2.43 -8.11
N ASP A 222 22.13 -2.76 -8.60
CA ASP A 222 22.45 -2.66 -10.02
C ASP A 222 21.70 -3.72 -10.85
N LYS A 223 22.01 -3.77 -12.18
CA LYS A 223 21.38 -4.73 -13.10
C LYS A 223 21.73 -6.20 -12.81
N ASP A 224 22.83 -6.44 -12.12
CA ASP A 224 23.33 -7.78 -11.79
C ASP A 224 22.86 -8.21 -10.37
N GLY A 225 22.04 -7.39 -9.71
CA GLY A 225 21.51 -7.66 -8.38
C GLY A 225 22.46 -7.31 -7.23
N VAL A 226 23.59 -6.66 -7.52
CA VAL A 226 24.56 -6.25 -6.51
C VAL A 226 24.04 -5.01 -5.78
N PRO A 227 23.93 -5.03 -4.43
CA PRO A 227 23.49 -3.88 -3.65
C PRO A 227 24.37 -2.65 -3.87
N ILE A 228 23.74 -1.50 -4.15
CA ILE A 228 24.44 -0.21 -4.21
C ILE A 228 24.52 0.35 -2.79
N MET A 229 25.74 0.40 -2.23
CA MET A 229 25.99 0.74 -0.83
C MET A 229 26.61 2.13 -0.65
N GLU A 230 26.40 3.01 -1.61
CA GLU A 230 26.79 4.43 -1.60
C GLU A 230 25.67 5.31 -2.08
N ASP A 231 25.71 6.61 -1.78
CA ASP A 231 24.80 7.60 -2.41
C ASP A 231 25.03 7.58 -3.92
N SER A 232 24.00 7.40 -4.68
CA SER A 232 24.11 7.28 -6.15
C SER A 232 22.91 7.85 -6.87
N GLN A 233 23.14 8.28 -8.11
CA GLN A 233 22.04 8.51 -9.04
C GLN A 233 21.36 7.19 -9.37
N ILE A 234 20.07 7.25 -9.72
CA ILE A 234 19.36 6.08 -10.22
C ILE A 234 20.04 5.61 -11.50
N PRO A 235 20.49 4.35 -11.61
CA PRO A 235 21.14 3.83 -12.81
C PRO A 235 20.29 4.07 -14.05
N ALA A 236 20.94 4.47 -15.14
CA ALA A 236 20.30 4.51 -16.46
C ALA A 236 20.15 3.09 -17.00
N TYR A 237 19.00 2.78 -17.56
CA TYR A 237 18.70 1.50 -18.20
C TYR A 237 18.50 1.73 -19.69
N ASP A 238 18.90 0.76 -20.51
CA ASP A 238 18.75 0.80 -21.98
C ASP A 238 17.27 0.88 -22.38
N ASN A 239 16.40 0.19 -21.63
CA ASN A 239 14.96 0.33 -21.76
C ASN A 239 14.44 1.35 -20.72
N PRO A 240 13.80 2.46 -21.16
CA PRO A 240 13.26 3.48 -20.26
C PRO A 240 12.20 2.96 -19.27
N ASN A 241 11.61 1.80 -19.55
CA ASN A 241 10.63 1.15 -18.65
C ASN A 241 11.29 0.30 -17.56
N ASP A 242 12.59 0.00 -17.69
CA ASP A 242 13.31 -0.73 -16.67
C ASP A 242 13.53 0.15 -15.45
N LYS A 243 13.42 -0.47 -14.29
CA LYS A 243 13.62 0.17 -13.00
C LYS A 243 14.64 -0.62 -12.21
N PRO A 244 15.41 0.02 -11.31
CA PRO A 244 16.32 -0.69 -10.43
C PRO A 244 15.58 -1.76 -9.62
N GLY A 245 16.26 -2.82 -9.26
CA GLY A 245 15.80 -3.76 -8.26
C GLY A 245 15.78 -3.07 -6.90
N ILE A 246 14.67 -3.12 -6.18
CA ILE A 246 14.59 -2.60 -4.81
C ILE A 246 15.08 -3.71 -3.88
N LEU A 247 15.95 -3.36 -2.92
CA LEU A 247 16.45 -4.34 -1.96
C LEU A 247 15.38 -4.64 -0.90
N PRO A 248 15.34 -5.88 -0.37
CA PRO A 248 14.48 -6.22 0.75
C PRO A 248 14.83 -5.40 2.00
N LEU A 249 13.93 -5.28 2.94
CA LEU A 249 14.22 -4.72 4.27
C LEU A 249 15.45 -5.42 4.87
N GLY A 250 16.44 -4.62 5.28
CA GLY A 250 17.76 -5.08 5.69
C GLY A 250 18.83 -4.91 4.61
N GLY A 251 18.47 -4.56 3.36
CA GLY A 251 19.42 -4.20 2.30
C GLY A 251 20.29 -5.36 1.84
N THR A 252 21.38 -5.65 2.56
CA THR A 252 22.30 -6.74 2.22
C THR A 252 22.05 -8.02 3.04
N ARG A 253 22.68 -9.14 2.64
CA ARG A 253 22.59 -10.41 3.38
C ARG A 253 23.08 -10.27 4.81
N GLU A 254 24.16 -9.54 5.02
CA GLU A 254 24.82 -9.31 6.31
C GLU A 254 23.93 -8.50 7.26
N ILE A 255 23.19 -7.53 6.73
CA ILE A 255 22.28 -6.68 7.53
C ILE A 255 20.90 -7.35 7.71
N GLY A 256 20.59 -8.40 6.94
CA GLY A 256 19.39 -9.20 7.14
C GLY A 256 18.35 -9.14 6.04
N SER A 257 18.73 -8.84 4.78
CA SER A 257 17.81 -8.79 3.63
C SER A 257 16.95 -10.05 3.46
N HIS A 258 17.48 -11.23 3.82
CA HIS A 258 16.74 -12.49 3.79
C HIS A 258 15.52 -12.49 4.74
N LYS A 259 15.56 -11.71 5.84
CA LYS A 259 14.43 -11.55 6.77
C LYS A 259 13.33 -10.71 6.13
N GLY A 260 13.71 -9.56 5.53
CA GLY A 260 12.78 -8.71 4.80
C GLY A 260 12.15 -9.42 3.61
N PHE A 261 12.95 -10.17 2.84
CA PHE A 261 12.43 -10.99 1.76
C PHE A 261 11.47 -12.08 2.26
N GLY A 262 11.81 -12.80 3.33
CA GLY A 262 10.94 -13.79 3.95
C GLY A 262 9.60 -13.20 4.40
N LEU A 263 9.61 -12.03 5.04
CA LEU A 263 8.40 -11.30 5.40
C LEU A 263 7.57 -10.92 4.16
N ALA A 264 8.21 -10.41 3.10
CA ALA A 264 7.52 -10.08 1.85
C ALA A 264 6.82 -11.30 1.24
N VAL A 265 7.44 -12.48 1.28
CA VAL A 265 6.83 -13.74 0.81
C VAL A 265 5.63 -14.14 1.68
N ILE A 266 5.73 -14.01 3.02
CA ILE A 266 4.59 -14.26 3.92
C ILE A 266 3.40 -13.36 3.54
N LEU A 267 3.62 -12.08 3.28
CA LEU A 267 2.55 -11.17 2.90
C LEU A 267 1.97 -11.48 1.51
N GLU A 268 2.80 -11.93 0.55
CA GLU A 268 2.29 -12.46 -0.73
C GLU A 268 1.35 -13.65 -0.51
N ILE A 269 1.71 -14.58 0.39
CA ILE A 269 0.88 -15.75 0.71
C ILE A 269 -0.46 -15.32 1.32
N LEU A 270 -0.44 -14.42 2.29
CA LEU A 270 -1.66 -13.91 2.92
C LEU A 270 -2.58 -13.18 1.93
N CYS A 271 -2.02 -12.42 1.01
CA CYS A 271 -2.79 -11.65 0.03
C CYS A 271 -3.17 -12.52 -1.19
N GLY A 272 -2.20 -12.80 -2.04
CA GLY A 272 -2.41 -13.47 -3.33
C GLY A 272 -2.62 -14.97 -3.19
N GLY A 273 -1.93 -15.64 -2.26
CA GLY A 273 -2.04 -17.07 -1.99
C GLY A 273 -3.42 -17.45 -1.50
N LEU A 274 -3.88 -16.87 -0.39
CA LEU A 274 -5.17 -17.18 0.22
C LEU A 274 -6.37 -16.84 -0.67
N SER A 275 -6.23 -15.86 -1.57
CA SER A 275 -7.28 -15.50 -2.54
C SER A 275 -7.24 -16.35 -3.83
N ASN A 276 -6.30 -17.28 -3.96
CA ASN A 276 -6.02 -18.02 -5.21
C ASN A 276 -5.63 -17.11 -6.40
N ASN A 277 -5.20 -15.86 -6.13
CA ASN A 277 -4.78 -14.91 -7.15
C ASN A 277 -3.34 -15.15 -7.65
N GLY A 278 -2.56 -15.98 -6.95
CA GLY A 278 -1.16 -16.24 -7.25
C GLY A 278 -0.21 -15.25 -6.57
N LEU A 279 1.08 -15.47 -6.70
CA LEU A 279 2.16 -14.75 -6.03
C LEU A 279 3.11 -14.14 -7.06
N GLY A 280 3.64 -12.97 -6.77
CA GLY A 280 4.67 -12.32 -7.58
C GLY A 280 4.37 -12.36 -9.08
N PRO A 281 5.31 -12.90 -9.92
CA PRO A 281 5.12 -13.00 -11.37
C PRO A 281 3.98 -13.95 -11.81
N PHE A 282 3.55 -14.85 -10.93
CA PHE A 282 2.49 -15.84 -11.22
C PHE A 282 1.10 -15.33 -10.84
N ARG A 283 0.96 -14.05 -10.52
CA ARG A 283 -0.32 -13.43 -10.20
C ARG A 283 -1.24 -13.44 -11.41
N LYS A 284 -2.49 -13.87 -11.21
CA LYS A 284 -3.48 -14.05 -12.28
C LYS A 284 -4.22 -12.75 -12.63
N LYS A 285 -4.42 -11.91 -11.63
CA LYS A 285 -5.16 -10.63 -11.73
C LYS A 285 -4.36 -9.55 -11.00
N ASN A 286 -4.92 -8.37 -10.89
CA ASN A 286 -4.33 -7.23 -10.20
C ASN A 286 -3.87 -7.54 -8.75
N THR A 287 -3.50 -6.54 -8.01
CA THR A 287 -3.04 -6.61 -6.62
C THR A 287 -4.05 -7.33 -5.71
N ALA A 288 -3.57 -7.94 -4.64
CA ALA A 288 -4.38 -8.49 -3.56
C ALA A 288 -3.99 -7.88 -2.21
N HIS A 289 -4.95 -7.78 -1.31
CA HIS A 289 -4.80 -7.21 0.02
C HIS A 289 -5.34 -8.18 1.08
N HIS A 290 -4.83 -8.04 2.29
CA HIS A 290 -5.31 -8.82 3.42
C HIS A 290 -5.49 -7.92 4.65
N PHE A 291 -6.61 -8.09 5.33
CA PHE A 291 -7.00 -7.34 6.51
C PHE A 291 -7.33 -8.31 7.62
N THR A 292 -6.80 -8.06 8.82
CA THR A 292 -7.16 -8.82 10.02
C THR A 292 -7.44 -7.86 11.15
N VAL A 293 -8.52 -8.11 11.87
CA VAL A 293 -8.92 -7.33 13.04
C VAL A 293 -9.09 -8.26 14.23
N TYR A 294 -8.57 -7.86 15.38
CA TYR A 294 -8.74 -8.56 16.64
C TYR A 294 -9.56 -7.68 17.59
N SER A 295 -10.66 -8.19 18.11
CA SER A 295 -11.39 -7.57 19.21
C SER A 295 -10.61 -7.81 20.49
N ILE A 296 -10.15 -6.75 21.14
CA ILE A 296 -9.42 -6.85 22.41
C ILE A 296 -10.31 -7.49 23.47
N GLU A 297 -11.58 -7.12 23.54
CA GLU A 297 -12.56 -7.66 24.48
C GLU A 297 -12.77 -9.19 24.37
N ALA A 298 -12.47 -9.78 23.22
CA ALA A 298 -12.53 -11.23 23.04
C ALA A 298 -11.35 -11.97 23.72
N PHE A 299 -10.27 -11.25 24.04
CA PHE A 299 -9.07 -11.79 24.71
C PHE A 299 -8.97 -11.39 26.17
N GLY A 300 -9.46 -10.20 26.54
CA GLY A 300 -9.36 -9.66 27.88
C GLY A 300 -10.13 -8.36 28.03
N ASP A 301 -9.96 -7.70 29.16
CA ASP A 301 -10.58 -6.43 29.45
C ASP A 301 -9.90 -5.29 28.67
N LEU A 302 -10.68 -4.46 28.00
CA LEU A 302 -10.17 -3.34 27.19
C LEU A 302 -9.50 -2.27 28.08
N ASP A 303 -10.02 -2.05 29.29
CA ASP A 303 -9.48 -1.04 30.21
C ASP A 303 -8.13 -1.47 30.84
N GLU A 304 -7.89 -2.79 30.93
CA GLU A 304 -6.63 -3.38 31.40
C GLU A 304 -5.57 -3.44 30.28
N PHE A 305 -6.01 -3.52 29.00
CA PHE A 305 -5.13 -3.54 27.83
C PHE A 305 -4.45 -2.18 27.64
#